data_32897630784e703781396096ed7bde21
#
_entry.id   32897630784e703781396096ed7bde21
#
_cell.length_a   1.000
_cell.length_b   1.000
_cell.length_c   1.000
_cell.angle_alpha   90.00
_cell.angle_beta   90.00
_cell.angle_gamma   90.00
#
_symmetry.space_group_name_H-M   'P 1'
#
loop_
_entity.id
_entity.type
_entity.pdbx_description
1 polymer ?
#
loop_
_entity_poly.entity_id
_entity_poly.type
_entity_poly.pdbx_seq_one_letter_code
_entity_poly.pdbx_strand_id
1 'polypeptide(L)'
;SLRKRGYSTDDIRYVYGQYKKLRKSLKETDQERKLLREVSIRQCIDALNAIEEGVEPREAVIDSLYGALAVKNKRVADKYMAGMFQAMVNYTKTT
;
A
#
# COMPACT_ATOMS: atom_id res chain seq x y z
N SER A 1 18.47 1.19 4.04
CA SER A 1 17.75 0.25 3.19
C SER A 1 16.85 -0.65 4.03
N LEU A 2 15.75 -1.08 3.45
CA LEU A 2 14.77 -1.93 4.16
C LEU A 2 15.38 -3.27 4.58
N ARG A 3 16.31 -3.82 3.79
CA ARG A 3 16.99 -5.07 4.12
C ARG A 3 17.82 -4.99 5.39
N LYS A 4 18.41 -3.84 5.66
CA LYS A 4 19.24 -3.67 6.85
C LYS A 4 18.46 -3.68 8.14
N ARG A 5 17.12 -3.56 8.07
CA ARG A 5 16.24 -3.57 9.24
C ARG A 5 15.75 -4.97 9.62
N GLY A 6 16.16 -6.00 8.87
CA GLY A 6 15.82 -7.38 9.22
C GLY A 6 14.49 -7.89 8.67
N TYR A 7 13.84 -7.13 7.80
CA TYR A 7 12.59 -7.58 7.18
C TYR A 7 12.86 -8.68 6.16
N SER A 8 11.91 -9.60 5.97
CA SER A 8 12.07 -10.65 4.96
C SER A 8 12.02 -10.06 3.56
N THR A 9 12.78 -10.68 2.63
CA THR A 9 12.83 -10.24 1.24
C THR A 9 11.45 -10.30 0.58
N ASP A 10 10.66 -11.33 0.88
CA ASP A 10 9.31 -11.48 0.31
C ASP A 10 8.38 -10.38 0.79
N ASP A 11 8.44 -10.02 2.06
CA ASP A 11 7.63 -8.95 2.62
C ASP A 11 8.02 -7.60 2.00
N ILE A 12 9.31 -7.33 1.89
CA ILE A 12 9.81 -6.11 1.27
C ILE A 12 9.30 -6.01 -0.17
N ARG A 13 9.41 -7.10 -0.91
CA ARG A 13 8.99 -7.14 -2.32
C ARG A 13 7.48 -6.88 -2.45
N TYR A 14 6.69 -7.49 -1.60
CA TYR A 14 5.24 -7.31 -1.61
C TYR A 14 4.85 -5.86 -1.30
N VAL A 15 5.32 -5.35 -0.16
CA VAL A 15 4.95 -4.00 0.31
C VAL A 15 5.46 -2.94 -0.65
N TYR A 16 6.71 -3.04 -1.07
CA TYR A 16 7.30 -2.06 -2.00
C TYR A 16 6.64 -2.11 -3.37
N GLY A 17 6.24 -3.31 -3.80
CA GLY A 17 5.49 -3.46 -5.05
C GLY A 17 4.15 -2.74 -5.01
N GLN A 18 3.40 -2.86 -3.91
CA GLN A 18 2.14 -2.15 -3.74
C GLN A 18 2.36 -0.64 -3.68
N TYR A 19 3.40 -0.21 -2.99
CA TYR A 19 3.77 1.20 -2.89
C TYR A 19 4.05 1.80 -4.28
N LYS A 20 4.82 1.11 -5.11
CA LYS A 20 5.13 1.58 -6.45
C LYS A 20 3.89 1.65 -7.35
N LYS A 21 3.01 0.65 -7.25
CA LYS A 21 1.75 0.63 -8.01
C LYS A 21 0.86 1.81 -7.62
N LEU A 22 0.75 2.07 -6.32
CA LEU A 22 -0.05 3.19 -5.83
C LEU A 22 0.51 4.51 -6.32
N ARG A 23 1.82 4.73 -6.21
CA ARG A 23 2.44 5.96 -6.68
C ARG A 23 2.28 6.16 -8.17
N LYS A 24 2.39 5.08 -8.95
CA LYS A 24 2.19 5.16 -10.40
C LYS A 24 0.76 5.55 -10.75
N SER A 25 -0.22 5.07 -9.97
CA SER A 25 -1.62 5.38 -10.18
C SER A 25 -1.99 6.83 -9.83
N LEU A 26 -1.25 7.45 -8.91
CA LEU A 26 -1.54 8.80 -8.42
C LEU A 26 -0.96 9.91 -9.31
N LYS A 27 -0.93 9.72 -10.63
CA LYS A 27 -0.33 10.67 -11.56
C LYS A 27 -1.31 11.30 -12.55
N GLU A 28 -2.58 10.88 -12.50
CA GLU A 28 -3.55 11.30 -13.51
C GLU A 28 -4.08 12.72 -13.30
N THR A 29 -4.27 13.15 -12.05
CA THR A 29 -4.79 14.47 -11.75
C THR A 29 -3.85 15.26 -10.85
N ASP A 30 -4.02 16.59 -10.83
CA ASP A 30 -3.24 17.43 -9.92
C ASP A 30 -3.50 17.10 -8.47
N GLN A 31 -4.75 16.75 -8.12
CA GLN A 31 -5.12 16.35 -6.78
C GLN A 31 -4.40 15.06 -6.38
N GLU A 32 -4.34 14.08 -7.27
CA GLU A 32 -3.62 12.84 -7.02
C GLU A 32 -2.12 13.08 -6.84
N ARG A 33 -1.54 13.95 -7.66
CA ARG A 33 -0.11 14.28 -7.55
C ARG A 33 0.23 14.93 -6.22
N LYS A 34 -0.68 15.73 -5.67
CA LYS A 34 -0.48 16.30 -4.33
C LYS A 34 -0.47 15.20 -3.27
N LEU A 35 -1.27 14.17 -3.45
CA LEU A 35 -1.34 13.04 -2.51
C LEU A 35 -0.07 12.19 -2.55
N LEU A 36 0.71 12.23 -3.63
CA LEU A 36 1.99 11.51 -3.69
C LEU A 36 2.91 11.87 -2.53
N ARG A 37 2.81 13.08 -2.02
CA ARG A 37 3.64 13.52 -0.89
C ARG A 37 3.27 12.81 0.40
N GLU A 38 2.02 12.32 0.50
CA GLU A 38 1.54 11.64 1.69
C GLU A 38 1.89 10.15 1.68
N VAL A 39 2.21 9.61 0.50
CA VAL A 39 2.59 8.20 0.37
C VAL A 39 4.10 8.13 0.23
N SER A 40 4.78 7.92 1.34
CA SER A 40 6.24 7.89 1.41
C SER A 40 6.74 6.51 1.81
N ILE A 41 8.06 6.34 1.76
CA ILE A 41 8.70 5.09 2.19
C ILE A 41 8.39 4.78 3.66
N ARG A 42 8.03 5.78 4.45
CA ARG A 42 7.66 5.60 5.84
C ARG A 42 6.44 4.69 5.99
N GLN A 43 5.45 4.85 5.09
CA GLN A 43 4.28 3.97 5.11
C GLN A 43 4.66 2.52 4.81
N CYS A 44 5.67 2.32 3.95
CA CYS A 44 6.19 0.96 3.71
C CYS A 44 6.79 0.37 4.97
N ILE A 45 7.56 1.17 5.72
CA ILE A 45 8.17 0.73 6.96
C ILE A 45 7.09 0.38 8.00
N ASP A 46 6.06 1.22 8.09
CA ASP A 46 4.94 0.95 8.99
C ASP A 46 4.24 -0.36 8.65
N ALA A 47 4.02 -0.62 7.36
CA ALA A 47 3.44 -1.88 6.92
C ALA A 47 4.31 -3.08 7.27
N LEU A 48 5.61 -2.97 7.04
CA LEU A 48 6.56 -4.04 7.35
C LEU A 48 6.62 -4.33 8.86
N ASN A 49 6.59 -3.30 9.67
CA ASN A 49 6.54 -3.47 11.12
C ASN A 49 5.26 -4.19 11.57
N ALA A 50 4.12 -3.84 10.97
CA ALA A 50 2.86 -4.50 11.26
C ALA A 50 2.90 -5.99 10.88
N ILE A 51 3.51 -6.33 9.74
CA ILE A 51 3.67 -7.72 9.32
C ILE A 51 4.51 -8.50 10.34
N GLU A 52 5.59 -7.90 10.84
CA GLU A 52 6.41 -8.54 11.87
C GLU A 52 5.63 -8.78 13.17
N GLU A 53 4.66 -7.92 13.47
CA GLU A 53 3.81 -8.06 14.64
C GLU A 53 2.68 -9.08 14.46
N GLY A 54 2.57 -9.68 13.28
CA GLY A 54 1.59 -10.71 13.00
C GLY A 54 0.40 -10.29 12.16
N VAL A 55 0.37 -9.05 11.70
CA VAL A 55 -0.69 -8.58 10.79
C VAL A 55 -0.46 -9.17 9.40
N GLU A 56 -1.52 -9.61 8.75
CA GLU A 56 -1.40 -10.12 7.38
C GLU A 56 -0.87 -9.03 6.44
N PRO A 57 0.01 -9.41 5.47
CA PRO A 57 0.61 -8.43 4.56
C PRO A 57 -0.40 -7.53 3.86
N ARG A 58 -1.52 -8.09 3.42
CA ARG A 58 -2.59 -7.34 2.76
C ARG A 58 -3.18 -6.27 3.69
N GLU A 59 -3.52 -6.65 4.91
CA GLU A 59 -4.08 -5.71 5.89
C GLU A 59 -3.08 -4.64 6.26
N ALA A 60 -1.82 -5.02 6.41
CA ALA A 60 -0.76 -4.06 6.73
C ALA A 60 -0.62 -3.00 5.64
N VAL A 61 -0.69 -3.41 4.37
CA VAL A 61 -0.62 -2.47 3.24
C VAL A 61 -1.85 -1.57 3.22
N ILE A 62 -3.05 -2.13 3.40
CA ILE A 62 -4.27 -1.34 3.41
C ILE A 62 -4.21 -0.28 4.51
N ASP A 63 -3.87 -0.68 5.72
CA ASP A 63 -3.84 0.24 6.85
C ASP A 63 -2.76 1.32 6.69
N SER A 64 -1.59 0.94 6.21
CA SER A 64 -0.45 1.87 6.17
C SER A 64 -0.42 2.74 4.92
N LEU A 65 -0.67 2.18 3.74
CA LEU A 65 -0.63 2.94 2.48
C LEU A 65 -1.95 3.62 2.18
N TYR A 66 -3.04 2.87 2.14
CA TYR A 66 -4.35 3.41 1.80
C TYR A 66 -4.95 4.21 2.95
N GLY A 67 -4.65 3.82 4.19
CA GLY A 67 -5.08 4.58 5.36
C GLY A 67 -4.50 5.99 5.37
N ALA A 68 -3.23 6.13 4.99
CA ALA A 68 -2.60 7.45 4.89
C ALA A 68 -3.29 8.33 3.85
N LEU A 69 -3.70 7.75 2.72
CA LEU A 69 -4.47 8.47 1.70
C LEU A 69 -5.85 8.87 2.21
N ALA A 70 -6.52 7.96 2.92
CA ALA A 70 -7.89 8.20 3.41
C ALA A 70 -7.97 9.40 4.35
N VAL A 71 -6.92 9.63 5.14
CA VAL A 71 -6.86 10.79 6.03
C VAL A 71 -6.89 12.10 5.24
N LYS A 72 -6.26 12.13 4.06
CA LYS A 72 -6.18 13.33 3.23
C LYS A 72 -7.30 13.42 2.20
N ASN A 73 -7.69 12.28 1.61
CA ASN A 73 -8.75 12.25 0.61
C ASN A 73 -9.38 10.87 0.56
N LYS A 74 -10.46 10.70 1.30
CA LYS A 74 -11.15 9.42 1.42
C LYS A 74 -11.65 8.91 0.07
N ARG A 75 -12.15 9.82 -0.78
CA ARG A 75 -12.69 9.43 -2.09
C ARG A 75 -11.63 8.75 -2.97
N VAL A 76 -10.42 9.33 -2.99
CA VAL A 76 -9.33 8.75 -3.76
C VAL A 76 -8.90 7.41 -3.17
N ALA A 77 -8.79 7.34 -1.84
CA ALA A 77 -8.42 6.10 -1.16
C ALA A 77 -9.44 4.99 -1.45
N ASP A 78 -10.73 5.30 -1.36
CA ASP A 78 -11.79 4.32 -1.63
C ASP A 78 -11.70 3.78 -3.07
N LYS A 79 -11.39 4.64 -4.02
CA LYS A 79 -11.23 4.25 -5.43
C LYS A 79 -10.13 3.20 -5.60
N TYR A 80 -8.99 3.42 -4.96
CA TYR A 80 -7.87 2.49 -5.07
C TYR A 80 -8.09 1.22 -4.25
N MET A 81 -8.72 1.33 -3.10
CA MET A 81 -9.09 0.15 -2.32
C MET A 81 -10.06 -0.76 -3.07
N ALA A 82 -11.04 -0.18 -3.74
CA ALA A 82 -11.99 -0.97 -4.54
C ALA A 82 -11.27 -1.77 -5.62
N GLY A 83 -10.28 -1.15 -6.30
CA GLY A 83 -9.47 -1.85 -7.29
C GLY A 83 -8.65 -2.99 -6.70
N MET A 84 -8.07 -2.76 -5.52
CA MET A 84 -7.30 -3.78 -4.81
C MET A 84 -8.18 -4.96 -4.40
N PHE A 85 -9.35 -4.69 -3.83
CA PHE A 85 -10.29 -5.74 -3.44
C PHE A 85 -10.76 -6.56 -4.63
N GLN A 86 -11.04 -5.91 -5.75
CA GLN A 86 -11.46 -6.61 -6.96
C GLN A 86 -10.37 -7.55 -7.46
N ALA A 87 -9.13 -7.11 -7.46
CA ALA A 87 -8.00 -7.94 -7.87
C ALA A 87 -7.87 -9.15 -6.94
N MET A 88 -8.08 -8.98 -5.64
CA MET A 88 -8.01 -10.05 -4.67
C MET A 88 -9.13 -11.08 -4.83
N VAL A 89 -10.35 -10.60 -5.07
CA VAL A 89 -11.49 -11.48 -5.32
C VAL A 89 -11.24 -12.33 -6.56
N ASN A 90 -10.74 -11.72 -7.63
CA ASN A 90 -10.41 -12.43 -8.86
C ASN A 90 -9.34 -13.50 -8.63
N TYR A 91 -8.31 -13.16 -7.85
CA TYR A 91 -7.25 -14.10 -7.51
C TYR A 91 -7.80 -15.29 -6.73
N THR A 92 -8.67 -15.03 -5.75
CA THR A 92 -9.27 -16.08 -4.93
C THR A 92 -10.16 -17.01 -5.76
N LYS A 93 -10.87 -16.46 -6.74
CA LYS A 93 -11.73 -17.26 -7.61
C LYS A 93 -10.97 -18.18 -8.57
N THR A 94 -9.71 -17.82 -8.88
CA THR A 94 -8.90 -18.63 -9.80
C THR A 94 -8.11 -19.72 -9.08
N THR A 95 -8.04 -19.65 -7.77
CA THR A 95 -7.42 -20.70 -6.97
C THR A 95 -8.43 -21.61 -6.32
#